data_f0e45cfaa841221b84dfa24701d4f566
#
_entry.id   f0e45cfaa841221b84dfa24701d4f566
#
_cell.length_a   1.000
_cell.length_b   1.000
_cell.length_c   1.000
_cell.angle_alpha   90.00
_cell.angle_beta   90.00
_cell.angle_gamma   90.00
#
_symmetry.space_group_name_H-M   'P 1'
#
loop_
_entity.id
_entity.type
_entity.pdbx_description
1 polymer ?
#
loop_
_entity_poly.entity_id
_entity_poly.type
_entity_poly.pdbx_seq_one_letter_code
_entity_poly.pdbx_strand_id
1 'polypeptide(L)'
;MNSISYFMKNLSSLFTLIFLVTLNSCQNTECENEIKRLKEEIASLKGNGKENTIIDLSDKREEIIERYENGNKKLVVTYVGKGSQEQVIKKSTYYETGKIKEVENYKQSELNGPYYEYYRNGQISVRANFVDGLRDGDYTEYYYDGTIWETGRFIKGDYDGEYSTYFADGNLKSKEIYKNGDRIEAAWYNANGEVEFKN
;
A
#
# COMPACT_ATOMS: atom_id res chain seq x y z
N MET A 1 30.07 -13.86 -1.09
CA MET A 1 30.03 -12.66 -1.93
C MET A 1 28.85 -12.60 -2.92
N ASN A 2 27.93 -13.58 -2.96
CA ASN A 2 26.86 -13.64 -3.97
C ASN A 2 25.43 -13.34 -3.43
N SER A 3 25.28 -12.96 -2.16
CA SER A 3 23.94 -12.74 -1.58
C SER A 3 23.38 -11.32 -1.77
N ILE A 4 24.25 -10.34 -1.96
CA ILE A 4 23.85 -8.92 -2.07
C ILE A 4 23.25 -8.63 -3.46
N SER A 5 23.78 -9.25 -4.51
CA SER A 5 23.30 -9.07 -5.89
C SER A 5 21.89 -9.66 -6.13
N TYR A 6 21.51 -10.69 -5.37
CA TYR A 6 20.18 -11.32 -5.50
C TYR A 6 19.07 -10.51 -4.79
N PHE A 7 19.46 -9.80 -3.73
CA PHE A 7 18.52 -8.97 -2.95
C PHE A 7 18.12 -7.68 -3.67
N MET A 8 18.98 -7.15 -4.52
CA MET A 8 18.75 -5.87 -5.19
C MET A 8 17.82 -5.94 -6.41
N LYS A 9 17.57 -7.11 -6.99
CA LYS A 9 16.68 -7.27 -8.16
C LYS A 9 15.18 -7.10 -7.85
N ASN A 10 14.79 -7.17 -6.59
CA ASN A 10 13.39 -7.11 -6.16
C ASN A 10 13.08 -5.92 -5.23
N LEU A 11 13.99 -4.96 -5.06
CA LEU A 11 13.72 -3.79 -4.25
C LEU A 11 13.07 -2.69 -5.09
N SER A 12 11.86 -2.29 -4.68
CA SER A 12 11.16 -1.10 -5.22
C SER A 12 12.05 0.16 -5.06
N SER A 13 11.89 1.12 -5.96
CA SER A 13 12.71 2.34 -6.09
C SER A 13 12.92 3.15 -4.79
N LEU A 14 12.04 2.98 -3.80
CA LEU A 14 12.13 3.66 -2.50
C LEU A 14 13.28 3.14 -1.63
N PHE A 15 13.57 1.83 -1.67
CA PHE A 15 14.68 1.22 -0.94
C PHE A 15 16.04 1.60 -1.53
N THR A 16 16.10 1.79 -2.85
CA THR A 16 17.34 2.24 -3.51
C THR A 16 17.72 3.66 -3.09
N LEU A 17 16.75 4.54 -2.86
CA LEU A 17 17.01 5.92 -2.41
C LEU A 17 17.48 5.97 -0.95
N ILE A 18 16.89 5.17 -0.06
CA ILE A 18 17.32 5.08 1.35
C ILE A 18 18.72 4.48 1.46
N PHE A 19 19.03 3.49 0.62
CA PHE A 19 20.37 2.88 0.57
C PHE A 19 21.43 3.87 0.08
N LEU A 20 21.11 4.75 -0.88
CA LEU A 20 22.01 5.80 -1.38
C LEU A 20 22.31 6.88 -0.33
N VAL A 21 21.36 7.22 0.54
CA VAL A 21 21.57 8.19 1.63
C VAL A 21 22.51 7.62 2.71
N THR A 22 22.46 6.34 2.98
CA THR A 22 23.37 5.68 3.94
C THR A 22 24.81 5.50 3.41
N LEU A 23 24.98 5.49 2.08
CA LEU A 23 26.28 5.38 1.43
C LEU A 23 27.08 6.71 1.41
N ASN A 24 26.45 7.84 1.67
CA ASN A 24 27.15 9.14 1.76
C ASN A 24 28.07 9.27 3.00
N SER A 25 28.08 8.29 3.90
CA SER A 25 28.98 8.22 5.05
C SER A 25 30.20 7.30 4.82
N CYS A 26 30.38 6.80 3.61
CA CYS A 26 31.41 5.84 3.29
C CYS A 26 32.78 6.50 3.04
N GLN A 27 33.81 6.11 3.77
CA GLN A 27 35.16 6.71 3.73
C GLN A 27 36.23 5.79 3.14
N ASN A 28 35.86 4.73 2.40
CA ASN A 28 36.85 3.85 1.75
C ASN A 28 36.63 3.72 0.23
N THR A 29 37.73 3.49 -0.49
CA THR A 29 37.78 3.40 -1.96
C THR A 29 36.90 2.31 -2.57
N GLU A 30 36.61 1.24 -1.85
CA GLU A 30 35.80 0.12 -2.32
C GLU A 30 34.31 0.53 -2.37
N CYS A 31 33.87 1.29 -1.40
CA CYS A 31 32.54 1.86 -1.31
C CYS A 31 32.30 2.94 -2.36
N GLU A 32 33.31 3.81 -2.61
CA GLU A 32 33.21 4.82 -3.69
C GLU A 32 33.08 4.19 -5.06
N ASN A 33 33.82 3.08 -5.30
CA ASN A 33 33.74 2.33 -6.56
C ASN A 33 32.36 1.66 -6.74
N GLU A 34 31.78 1.14 -5.67
CA GLU A 34 30.44 0.54 -5.71
C GLU A 34 29.36 1.62 -5.93
N ILE A 35 29.49 2.78 -5.29
CA ILE A 35 28.60 3.93 -5.54
C ILE A 35 28.69 4.37 -7.00
N LYS A 36 29.88 4.43 -7.58
CA LYS A 36 30.07 4.78 -8.99
C LYS A 36 29.40 3.76 -9.90
N ARG A 37 29.61 2.47 -9.65
CA ARG A 37 28.97 1.37 -10.41
C ARG A 37 27.44 1.45 -10.37
N LEU A 38 26.86 1.68 -9.18
CA LEU A 38 25.42 1.81 -9.00
C LEU A 38 24.86 3.04 -9.72
N LYS A 39 25.59 4.15 -9.73
CA LYS A 39 25.20 5.36 -10.48
C LYS A 39 25.20 5.11 -12.00
N GLU A 40 26.18 4.37 -12.51
CA GLU A 40 26.26 4.00 -13.94
C GLU A 40 25.13 3.01 -14.32
N GLU A 41 24.79 2.05 -13.44
CA GLU A 41 23.68 1.13 -13.63
C GLU A 41 22.33 1.86 -13.62
N ILE A 42 22.13 2.81 -12.69
CA ILE A 42 20.94 3.69 -12.66
C ILE A 42 20.85 4.54 -13.93
N ALA A 43 21.97 5.06 -14.43
CA ALA A 43 22.00 5.84 -15.66
C ALA A 43 21.65 4.99 -16.89
N SER A 44 22.09 3.71 -16.94
CA SER A 44 21.74 2.77 -18.01
C SER A 44 20.27 2.36 -17.99
N LEU A 45 19.67 2.24 -16.81
CA LEU A 45 18.23 1.96 -16.65
C LEU A 45 17.37 3.15 -17.07
N LYS A 46 17.85 4.39 -16.92
CA LYS A 46 17.18 5.61 -17.40
C LYS A 46 17.17 5.73 -18.94
N GLY A 47 18.11 5.09 -19.64
CA GLY A 47 18.20 5.09 -21.09
C GLY A 47 17.18 4.21 -21.81
N ASN A 48 16.47 3.34 -21.12
CA ASN A 48 15.54 2.36 -21.69
C ASN A 48 14.05 2.77 -21.58
N GLY A 49 13.75 4.05 -21.86
CA GLY A 49 12.45 4.48 -22.40
C GLY A 49 11.18 4.21 -21.60
N LYS A 50 11.26 3.97 -20.26
CA LYS A 50 10.15 4.21 -19.34
C LYS A 50 10.56 5.36 -18.44
N GLU A 51 10.01 6.52 -18.70
CA GLU A 51 10.13 7.72 -17.88
C GLU A 51 9.55 7.40 -16.49
N ASN A 52 10.40 6.82 -15.63
CA ASN A 52 10.14 6.84 -14.20
C ASN A 52 10.32 8.30 -13.79
N THR A 53 9.25 9.07 -13.89
CA THR A 53 9.21 10.42 -13.35
C THR A 53 9.55 10.30 -11.87
N ILE A 54 10.78 10.68 -11.51
CA ILE A 54 11.18 10.84 -10.11
C ILE A 54 10.33 11.99 -9.60
N ILE A 55 9.29 11.68 -8.85
CA ILE A 55 8.46 12.69 -8.21
C ILE A 55 9.35 13.36 -7.17
N ASP A 56 9.73 14.61 -7.41
CA ASP A 56 10.45 15.42 -6.43
C ASP A 56 9.48 15.76 -5.29
N LEU A 57 9.67 15.14 -4.15
CA LEU A 57 8.83 15.33 -2.96
C LEU A 57 9.18 16.64 -2.21
N SER A 58 10.17 17.41 -2.65
CA SER A 58 10.55 18.69 -2.02
C SER A 58 9.45 19.75 -2.10
N ASP A 59 8.59 19.67 -3.13
CA ASP A 59 7.44 20.56 -3.36
C ASP A 59 6.10 19.98 -2.87
N LYS A 60 6.17 19.03 -1.93
CA LYS A 60 4.97 18.45 -1.32
C LYS A 60 4.22 19.51 -0.51
N ARG A 61 2.92 19.68 -0.75
CA ARG A 61 2.03 20.55 -0.01
C ARG A 61 0.68 19.91 0.28
N GLU A 62 0.07 20.31 1.37
CA GLU A 62 -1.28 19.86 1.76
C GLU A 62 -2.25 21.04 1.72
N GLU A 63 -3.45 20.78 1.17
CA GLU A 63 -4.53 21.75 1.13
C GLU A 63 -5.79 21.17 1.77
N ILE A 64 -6.47 22.00 2.57
CA ILE A 64 -7.81 21.65 3.07
C ILE A 64 -8.81 22.09 2.03
N ILE A 65 -9.37 21.13 1.32
CA ILE A 65 -10.33 21.37 0.23
C ILE A 65 -11.73 21.60 0.79
N GLU A 66 -12.08 20.92 1.88
CA GLU A 66 -13.42 20.96 2.45
C GLU A 66 -13.36 20.92 3.99
N ARG A 67 -14.31 21.63 4.62
CA ARG A 67 -14.53 21.61 6.07
C ARG A 67 -15.98 21.28 6.40
N TYR A 68 -16.17 20.75 7.57
CA TYR A 68 -17.50 20.64 8.20
C TYR A 68 -17.96 22.00 8.74
N GLU A 69 -19.26 22.14 9.05
CA GLU A 69 -19.83 23.34 9.64
C GLU A 69 -19.17 23.74 10.98
N ASN A 70 -18.72 22.74 11.75
CA ASN A 70 -17.97 22.97 13.00
C ASN A 70 -16.51 23.40 12.81
N GLY A 71 -16.06 23.60 11.55
CA GLY A 71 -14.71 24.04 11.18
C GLY A 71 -13.67 22.93 11.06
N ASN A 72 -13.99 21.69 11.46
CA ASN A 72 -13.09 20.57 11.32
C ASN A 72 -12.83 20.25 9.84
N LYS A 73 -11.61 19.72 9.54
CA LYS A 73 -11.25 19.26 8.20
C LYS A 73 -12.20 18.13 7.78
N LYS A 74 -12.68 18.16 6.54
CA LYS A 74 -13.45 17.09 5.92
C LYS A 74 -12.67 16.37 4.83
N LEU A 75 -11.97 17.15 3.98
CA LEU A 75 -11.11 16.64 2.93
C LEU A 75 -9.79 17.42 2.92
N VAL A 76 -8.68 16.69 2.95
CA VAL A 76 -7.33 17.21 2.73
C VAL A 76 -6.72 16.51 1.53
N VAL A 77 -6.17 17.27 0.62
CA VAL A 77 -5.47 16.76 -0.56
C VAL A 77 -4.01 17.13 -0.46
N THR A 78 -3.14 16.16 -0.74
CA THR A 78 -1.70 16.36 -0.82
C THR A 78 -1.29 16.36 -2.28
N TYR A 79 -0.61 17.41 -2.67
CA TYR A 79 -0.08 17.60 -4.02
C TYR A 79 1.44 17.50 -4.01
N VAL A 80 1.99 17.23 -5.19
CA VAL A 80 3.41 17.33 -5.50
C VAL A 80 3.59 17.98 -6.86
N GLY A 81 4.71 18.68 -7.06
CA GLY A 81 4.95 19.47 -8.27
C GLY A 81 4.25 20.82 -8.28
N LYS A 82 4.40 21.59 -9.37
CA LYS A 82 3.85 22.92 -9.53
C LYS A 82 3.29 23.15 -10.94
N GLY A 83 2.28 24.02 -11.03
CA GLY A 83 1.68 24.41 -12.32
C GLY A 83 1.11 23.24 -13.10
N SER A 84 1.49 23.11 -14.36
CA SER A 84 0.99 22.02 -15.24
C SER A 84 1.49 20.61 -14.88
N GLN A 85 2.49 20.51 -14.00
CA GLN A 85 3.02 19.22 -13.53
C GLN A 85 2.54 18.85 -12.12
N GLU A 86 1.61 19.62 -11.58
CA GLU A 86 1.03 19.33 -10.29
C GLU A 86 0.21 18.04 -10.31
N GLN A 87 0.44 17.18 -9.32
CA GLN A 87 -0.25 15.90 -9.19
C GLN A 87 -0.76 15.70 -7.77
N VAL A 88 -1.94 15.14 -7.65
CA VAL A 88 -2.45 14.61 -6.38
C VAL A 88 -1.73 13.31 -6.08
N ILE A 89 -1.13 13.21 -4.90
CA ILE A 89 -0.47 11.98 -4.43
C ILE A 89 -1.17 11.34 -3.24
N LYS A 90 -2.04 12.10 -2.55
CA LYS A 90 -2.80 11.57 -1.41
C LYS A 90 -4.08 12.36 -1.19
N LYS A 91 -5.15 11.66 -0.82
CA LYS A 91 -6.35 12.24 -0.22
C LYS A 91 -6.57 11.69 1.16
N SER A 92 -7.03 12.52 2.08
CA SER A 92 -7.41 12.11 3.43
C SER A 92 -8.75 12.73 3.76
N THR A 93 -9.72 11.87 4.07
CA THR A 93 -11.03 12.28 4.55
C THR A 93 -11.10 12.13 6.07
N TYR A 94 -11.96 12.89 6.70
CA TYR A 94 -12.09 12.94 8.15
C TYR A 94 -13.56 12.82 8.55
N TYR A 95 -13.80 12.27 9.69
CA TYR A 95 -15.10 12.40 10.36
C TYR A 95 -15.30 13.82 10.88
N GLU A 96 -16.54 14.20 11.13
CA GLU A 96 -16.87 15.49 11.72
C GLU A 96 -16.24 15.72 13.09
N THR A 97 -15.89 14.65 13.80
CA THR A 97 -15.11 14.68 15.06
C THR A 97 -13.65 15.07 14.89
N GLY A 98 -13.16 15.21 13.64
CA GLY A 98 -11.77 15.50 13.30
C GLY A 98 -10.86 14.25 13.23
N LYS A 99 -11.36 13.07 13.59
CA LYS A 99 -10.62 11.81 13.40
C LYS A 99 -10.55 11.46 11.91
N ILE A 100 -9.46 10.84 11.51
CA ILE A 100 -9.29 10.34 10.14
C ILE A 100 -10.34 9.27 9.84
N LYS A 101 -10.88 9.31 8.62
CA LYS A 101 -11.86 8.36 8.10
C LYS A 101 -11.27 7.46 7.03
N GLU A 102 -10.48 8.05 6.11
CA GLU A 102 -9.96 7.33 4.96
C GLU A 102 -8.66 7.95 4.49
N VAL A 103 -7.75 7.14 3.99
CA VAL A 103 -6.49 7.55 3.34
C VAL A 103 -6.33 6.82 2.03
N GLU A 104 -6.25 7.59 0.97
CA GLU A 104 -6.02 7.14 -0.40
C GLU A 104 -4.68 7.67 -0.90
N ASN A 105 -3.88 6.81 -1.52
CA ASN A 105 -2.65 7.20 -2.20
C ASN A 105 -2.84 7.11 -3.71
N TYR A 106 -2.21 8.04 -4.44
CA TYR A 106 -2.39 8.21 -5.87
C TYR A 106 -1.07 8.28 -6.61
N LYS A 107 -1.07 7.76 -7.83
CA LYS A 107 -0.02 7.96 -8.83
C LYS A 107 -0.69 8.15 -10.19
N GLN A 108 -0.35 9.24 -10.89
CA GLN A 108 -0.94 9.55 -12.21
C GLN A 108 -2.47 9.53 -12.23
N SER A 109 -3.09 10.07 -11.14
CA SER A 109 -4.54 10.15 -10.92
C SER A 109 -5.25 8.81 -10.64
N GLU A 110 -4.53 7.71 -10.55
CA GLU A 110 -5.07 6.39 -10.19
C GLU A 110 -4.67 6.02 -8.76
N LEU A 111 -5.52 5.27 -8.06
CA LEU A 111 -5.19 4.73 -6.75
C LEU A 111 -3.93 3.85 -6.87
N ASN A 112 -2.91 4.16 -6.05
CA ASN A 112 -1.64 3.46 -6.10
C ASN A 112 -0.94 3.52 -4.75
N GLY A 113 -0.71 2.37 -4.15
CA GLY A 113 -0.11 2.23 -2.83
C GLY A 113 -1.10 1.88 -1.73
N PRO A 114 -0.70 2.04 -0.46
CA PRO A 114 -1.53 1.69 0.69
C PRO A 114 -2.83 2.49 0.75
N TYR A 115 -3.91 1.79 1.09
CA TYR A 115 -5.25 2.32 1.32
C TYR A 115 -5.71 1.94 2.71
N TYR A 116 -6.33 2.89 3.44
CA TYR A 116 -6.86 2.67 4.79
C TYR A 116 -8.22 3.32 4.97
N GLU A 117 -9.15 2.58 5.57
CA GLU A 117 -10.33 3.14 6.20
C GLU A 117 -10.26 2.98 7.71
N TYR A 118 -10.97 3.85 8.41
CA TYR A 118 -10.98 3.87 9.88
C TYR A 118 -12.41 4.00 10.40
N TYR A 119 -12.68 3.32 11.48
CA TYR A 119 -13.87 3.51 12.27
C TYR A 119 -13.89 4.86 13.00
N ARG A 120 -15.06 5.30 13.48
CA ARG A 120 -15.20 6.53 14.27
C ARG A 120 -14.41 6.50 15.59
N ASN A 121 -14.12 5.32 16.14
CA ASN A 121 -13.25 5.17 17.32
C ASN A 121 -11.76 5.42 16.99
N GLY A 122 -11.36 5.38 15.70
CA GLY A 122 -10.01 5.60 15.20
C GLY A 122 -9.23 4.32 14.92
N GLN A 123 -9.84 3.15 15.13
CA GLN A 123 -9.26 1.87 14.72
C GLN A 123 -9.40 1.69 13.21
N ILE A 124 -8.47 0.96 12.59
CA ILE A 124 -8.55 0.59 11.18
C ILE A 124 -9.76 -0.31 10.98
N SER A 125 -10.58 -0.01 9.97
CA SER A 125 -11.66 -0.87 9.48
C SER A 125 -11.25 -1.65 8.24
N VAL A 126 -10.50 -1.02 7.32
CA VAL A 126 -9.99 -1.66 6.10
C VAL A 126 -8.53 -1.30 5.89
N ARG A 127 -7.75 -2.29 5.53
CA ARG A 127 -6.39 -2.15 5.00
C ARG A 127 -6.30 -2.87 3.66
N ALA A 128 -5.86 -2.17 2.63
CA ALA A 128 -5.67 -2.70 1.29
C ALA A 128 -4.43 -2.10 0.64
N ASN A 129 -4.05 -2.64 -0.51
CA ASN A 129 -3.08 -2.03 -1.40
C ASN A 129 -3.66 -1.94 -2.81
N PHE A 130 -3.30 -0.88 -3.53
CA PHE A 130 -3.72 -0.65 -4.91
C PHE A 130 -2.52 -0.48 -5.83
N VAL A 131 -2.63 -0.94 -7.05
CA VAL A 131 -1.70 -0.71 -8.16
C VAL A 131 -2.53 -0.36 -9.39
N ASP A 132 -2.27 0.82 -9.97
CA ASP A 132 -2.93 1.31 -11.19
C ASP A 132 -4.47 1.18 -11.11
N GLY A 133 -5.05 1.63 -9.97
CA GLY A 133 -6.48 1.65 -9.69
C GLY A 133 -7.10 0.31 -9.24
N LEU A 134 -6.38 -0.80 -9.30
CA LEU A 134 -6.87 -2.13 -8.93
C LEU A 134 -6.30 -2.58 -7.58
N ARG A 135 -7.10 -3.32 -6.79
CA ARG A 135 -6.56 -3.98 -5.58
C ARG A 135 -5.47 -4.97 -6.00
N ASP A 136 -4.29 -4.85 -5.38
CA ASP A 136 -3.15 -5.73 -5.64
C ASP A 136 -2.31 -5.88 -4.38
N GLY A 137 -2.24 -7.10 -3.84
CA GLY A 137 -1.62 -7.40 -2.56
C GLY A 137 -2.61 -7.81 -1.49
N ASP A 138 -2.17 -7.75 -0.24
CA ASP A 138 -2.94 -8.19 0.91
C ASP A 138 -4.09 -7.22 1.22
N TYR A 139 -5.22 -7.80 1.60
CA TYR A 139 -6.43 -7.14 2.07
C TYR A 139 -6.79 -7.65 3.46
N THR A 140 -7.20 -6.74 4.35
CA THR A 140 -7.69 -7.08 5.68
C THR A 140 -8.81 -6.13 6.06
N GLU A 141 -9.92 -6.67 6.52
CA GLU A 141 -11.01 -5.92 7.14
C GLU A 141 -11.16 -6.34 8.61
N TYR A 142 -11.55 -5.40 9.44
CA TYR A 142 -11.60 -5.56 10.89
C TYR A 142 -13.00 -5.28 11.42
N TYR A 143 -13.36 -5.93 12.49
CA TYR A 143 -14.50 -5.54 13.32
C TYR A 143 -14.22 -4.21 14.05
N TYR A 144 -15.28 -3.62 14.60
CA TYR A 144 -15.20 -2.34 15.31
C TYR A 144 -14.31 -2.38 16.58
N ASP A 145 -14.09 -3.54 17.17
CA ASP A 145 -13.20 -3.78 18.30
C ASP A 145 -11.73 -4.02 17.89
N GLY A 146 -11.45 -4.09 16.58
CA GLY A 146 -10.12 -4.31 16.02
C GLY A 146 -9.77 -5.77 15.77
N THR A 147 -10.66 -6.73 16.09
CA THR A 147 -10.48 -8.13 15.67
C THR A 147 -10.64 -8.25 14.15
N ILE A 148 -9.96 -9.22 13.54
CA ILE A 148 -10.04 -9.43 12.10
C ILE A 148 -11.42 -10.01 11.75
N TRP A 149 -12.08 -9.39 10.75
CA TRP A 149 -13.30 -9.93 10.15
C TRP A 149 -13.00 -10.77 8.92
N GLU A 150 -12.16 -10.26 8.02
CA GLU A 150 -11.73 -11.03 6.84
C GLU A 150 -10.31 -10.68 6.39
N THR A 151 -9.66 -11.64 5.75
CA THR A 151 -8.38 -11.47 5.08
C THR A 151 -8.42 -12.10 3.70
N GLY A 152 -7.67 -11.52 2.78
CA GLY A 152 -7.51 -12.08 1.44
C GLY A 152 -6.31 -11.48 0.73
N ARG A 153 -6.07 -11.98 -0.48
CA ARG A 153 -5.07 -11.44 -1.37
C ARG A 153 -5.70 -11.18 -2.74
N PHE A 154 -5.31 -10.08 -3.33
CA PHE A 154 -5.70 -9.68 -4.67
C PHE A 154 -4.50 -9.65 -5.60
N ILE A 155 -4.71 -9.98 -6.87
CA ILE A 155 -3.79 -9.73 -7.98
C ILE A 155 -4.60 -9.07 -9.09
N LYS A 156 -4.27 -7.81 -9.40
CA LYS A 156 -4.94 -7.00 -10.46
C LYS A 156 -6.47 -6.95 -10.32
N GLY A 157 -6.97 -6.88 -9.10
CA GLY A 157 -8.40 -6.76 -8.80
C GLY A 157 -9.12 -8.07 -8.52
N ASP A 158 -8.54 -9.21 -8.86
CA ASP A 158 -9.11 -10.53 -8.64
C ASP A 158 -8.55 -11.19 -7.38
N TYR A 159 -9.36 -11.97 -6.67
CA TYR A 159 -8.87 -12.81 -5.57
C TYR A 159 -7.88 -13.86 -6.10
N ASP A 160 -6.72 -13.98 -5.46
CA ASP A 160 -5.72 -15.02 -5.77
C ASP A 160 -5.04 -15.48 -4.48
N GLY A 161 -5.22 -16.76 -4.14
CA GLY A 161 -4.74 -17.36 -2.91
C GLY A 161 -5.83 -17.56 -1.87
N GLU A 162 -5.45 -17.55 -0.60
CA GLU A 162 -6.34 -17.78 0.52
C GLU A 162 -7.20 -16.54 0.80
N TYR A 163 -8.50 -16.77 1.03
CA TYR A 163 -9.46 -15.84 1.58
C TYR A 163 -10.08 -16.46 2.82
N SER A 164 -10.06 -15.75 3.91
CA SER A 164 -10.55 -16.28 5.20
C SER A 164 -11.46 -15.26 5.88
N THR A 165 -12.57 -15.72 6.45
CA THR A 165 -13.44 -14.91 7.31
C THR A 165 -13.42 -15.44 8.73
N TYR A 166 -13.68 -14.57 9.70
CA TYR A 166 -13.62 -14.89 11.11
C TYR A 166 -14.87 -14.44 11.83
N PHE A 167 -15.23 -15.12 12.89
CA PHE A 167 -16.22 -14.67 13.84
C PHE A 167 -15.66 -13.52 14.70
N ALA A 168 -16.53 -12.79 15.40
CA ALA A 168 -16.12 -11.67 16.24
C ALA A 168 -15.22 -12.08 17.44
N ASP A 169 -15.26 -13.35 17.84
CA ASP A 169 -14.37 -13.92 18.86
C ASP A 169 -12.98 -14.32 18.30
N GLY A 170 -12.75 -14.10 16.98
CA GLY A 170 -11.49 -14.40 16.29
C GLY A 170 -11.40 -15.83 15.74
N ASN A 171 -12.39 -16.70 16.01
CA ASN A 171 -12.41 -18.05 15.44
C ASN A 171 -12.66 -18.03 13.93
N LEU A 172 -12.02 -18.94 13.21
CA LEU A 172 -12.17 -19.07 11.75
C LEU A 172 -13.63 -19.46 11.42
N LYS A 173 -14.26 -18.70 10.50
CA LYS A 173 -15.62 -18.92 10.03
C LYS A 173 -15.64 -19.55 8.65
N SER A 174 -14.79 -19.09 7.73
CA SER A 174 -14.62 -19.74 6.44
C SER A 174 -13.17 -19.62 5.97
N LYS A 175 -12.78 -20.58 5.14
CA LYS A 175 -11.53 -20.58 4.40
C LYS A 175 -11.82 -20.98 2.97
N GLU A 176 -11.42 -20.13 2.05
CA GLU A 176 -11.64 -20.31 0.62
C GLU A 176 -10.32 -20.10 -0.11
N ILE A 177 -10.11 -20.87 -1.18
CA ILE A 177 -8.94 -20.72 -2.04
C ILE A 177 -9.40 -20.24 -3.41
N TYR A 178 -8.77 -19.16 -3.87
CA TYR A 178 -9.05 -18.57 -5.18
C TYR A 178 -7.84 -18.66 -6.09
N LYS A 179 -8.12 -18.75 -7.39
CA LYS A 179 -7.12 -18.66 -8.45
C LYS A 179 -7.67 -17.83 -9.61
N ASN A 180 -7.03 -16.67 -9.88
CA ASN A 180 -7.47 -15.73 -10.92
C ASN A 180 -8.97 -15.35 -10.79
N GLY A 181 -9.47 -15.11 -9.58
CA GLY A 181 -10.87 -14.80 -9.29
C GLY A 181 -11.80 -16.01 -9.14
N ASP A 182 -11.42 -17.18 -9.60
CA ASP A 182 -12.22 -18.38 -9.47
C ASP A 182 -11.99 -19.09 -8.13
N ARG A 183 -13.06 -19.40 -7.40
CA ARG A 183 -13.00 -20.17 -6.18
C ARG A 183 -12.82 -21.65 -6.48
N ILE A 184 -11.70 -22.23 -6.02
CA ILE A 184 -11.32 -23.62 -6.28
C ILE A 184 -11.51 -24.56 -5.08
N GLU A 185 -11.54 -24.01 -3.86
CA GLU A 185 -11.77 -24.77 -2.63
C GLU A 185 -12.48 -23.89 -1.61
N ALA A 186 -13.34 -24.49 -0.78
CA ALA A 186 -13.98 -23.77 0.32
C ALA A 186 -14.31 -24.69 1.49
N ALA A 187 -14.17 -24.18 2.71
CA ALA A 187 -14.61 -24.82 3.93
C ALA A 187 -15.25 -23.79 4.88
N TRP A 188 -16.32 -24.17 5.54
CA TRP A 188 -17.00 -23.38 6.56
C TRP A 188 -16.97 -24.10 7.89
N TYR A 189 -16.88 -23.33 8.95
CA TYR A 189 -16.71 -23.80 10.31
C TYR A 189 -17.79 -23.19 11.23
N ASN A 190 -18.27 -23.96 12.17
CA ASN A 190 -19.11 -23.44 13.23
C ASN A 190 -18.26 -22.73 14.31
N ALA A 191 -18.92 -22.12 15.29
CA ALA A 191 -18.26 -21.40 16.38
C ALA A 191 -17.34 -22.29 17.26
N ASN A 192 -17.51 -23.62 17.22
CA ASN A 192 -16.66 -24.57 17.93
C ASN A 192 -15.42 -24.99 17.10
N GLY A 193 -15.28 -24.49 15.86
CA GLY A 193 -14.20 -24.83 14.95
C GLY A 193 -14.40 -26.15 14.20
N GLU A 194 -15.60 -26.73 14.24
CA GLU A 194 -15.93 -27.96 13.51
C GLU A 194 -16.36 -27.62 12.09
N VAL A 195 -15.95 -28.44 11.12
CA VAL A 195 -16.29 -28.25 9.70
C VAL A 195 -17.77 -28.51 9.49
N GLU A 196 -18.52 -27.51 9.03
CA GLU A 196 -19.93 -27.65 8.65
C GLU A 196 -20.08 -28.03 7.18
N PHE A 197 -19.19 -27.51 6.32
CA PHE A 197 -19.23 -27.73 4.88
C PHE A 197 -17.83 -27.65 4.29
N LYS A 198 -17.57 -28.52 3.32
CA LYS A 198 -16.34 -28.48 2.50
C LYS A 198 -16.67 -28.83 1.05
N ASN A 199 -16.15 -28.03 0.10
CA ASN A 199 -16.31 -28.22 -1.35
C ASN A 199 -14.97 -28.00 -2.05
#